data_50daf39f7a04292aacc39fb43f20797e
#
_entry.id   50daf39f7a04292aacc39fb43f20797e
#
_cell.length_a   1.000
_cell.length_b   1.000
_cell.length_c   1.000
_cell.angle_alpha   90.00
_cell.angle_beta   90.00
_cell.angle_gamma   90.00
#
_symmetry.space_group_name_H-M   'P 1'
#
loop_
_entity.id
_entity.type
_entity.pdbx_description
1 polymer ?
#
loop_
_entity_poly.entity_id
_entity_poly.type
_entity_poly.pdbx_seq_one_letter_code
_entity_poly.pdbx_strand_id
1 'polypeptide(L)'
;MGHYVKIVLFSVIGVVATIIAIYYGSFYIMPSVTVINHSGAKINLFEISLPNSNLDFGSIEIGHNNTLHYSLSQADGVYKYRFTAHDRVSLNGECGYLTQNEINKRVSITITPNEVVCD
;
A
#
# COMPACT_ATOMS: atom_id res chain seq x y z
N MET A 1 -2.09 46.85 -17.30
CA MET A 1 -1.48 45.58 -17.77
C MET A 1 -0.92 44.74 -16.61
N GLY A 2 -0.05 45.27 -15.75
CA GLY A 2 0.50 44.51 -14.62
C GLY A 2 -0.52 43.98 -13.62
N HIS A 3 -1.67 44.64 -13.47
CA HIS A 3 -2.74 44.21 -12.59
C HIS A 3 -3.39 42.89 -13.04
N TYR A 4 -3.69 42.78 -14.32
CA TYR A 4 -4.29 41.58 -14.87
C TYR A 4 -3.31 40.38 -14.87
N VAL A 5 -2.02 40.65 -15.12
CA VAL A 5 -1.00 39.60 -15.08
C VAL A 5 -0.87 39.03 -13.67
N LYS A 6 -0.95 39.83 -12.63
CA LYS A 6 -0.92 39.37 -11.23
C LYS A 6 -2.13 38.51 -10.90
N ILE A 7 -3.34 38.89 -11.33
CA ILE A 7 -4.56 38.12 -11.09
C ILE A 7 -4.46 36.76 -11.77
N VAL A 8 -4.03 36.69 -13.01
CA VAL A 8 -3.85 35.44 -13.76
C VAL A 8 -2.81 34.57 -13.07
N LEU A 9 -1.69 35.14 -12.66
CA LEU A 9 -0.62 34.42 -11.99
C LEU A 9 -1.09 33.79 -10.67
N PHE A 10 -1.80 34.55 -9.83
CA PHE A 10 -2.34 34.03 -8.58
C PHE A 10 -3.38 32.94 -8.80
N SER A 11 -4.20 33.05 -9.84
CA SER A 11 -5.19 32.04 -10.20
C SER A 11 -4.52 30.74 -10.62
N VAL A 12 -3.46 30.79 -11.42
CA VAL A 12 -2.69 29.61 -11.84
C VAL A 12 -2.03 28.94 -10.64
N ILE A 13 -1.41 29.70 -9.75
CA ILE A 13 -0.78 29.16 -8.54
C ILE A 13 -1.82 28.47 -7.66
N GLY A 14 -3.00 29.04 -7.48
CA GLY A 14 -4.09 28.44 -6.71
C GLY A 14 -4.56 27.11 -7.29
N VAL A 15 -4.72 27.03 -8.61
CA VAL A 15 -5.11 25.78 -9.28
C VAL A 15 -4.04 24.70 -9.12
N VAL A 16 -2.79 25.04 -9.35
CA VAL A 16 -1.66 24.10 -9.21
C VAL A 16 -1.56 23.59 -7.75
N ALA A 17 -1.65 24.48 -6.77
CA ALA A 17 -1.61 24.12 -5.36
C ALA A 17 -2.76 23.17 -4.98
N THR A 18 -3.96 23.40 -5.51
CA THR A 18 -5.13 22.55 -5.28
C THR A 18 -4.91 21.14 -5.87
N ILE A 19 -4.39 21.06 -7.08
CA ILE A 19 -4.10 19.77 -7.73
C ILE A 19 -3.07 18.98 -6.92
N ILE A 20 -1.99 19.64 -6.47
CA ILE A 20 -0.96 19.01 -5.63
C ILE A 20 -1.55 18.51 -4.31
N ALA A 21 -2.38 19.31 -3.65
CA ALA A 21 -3.03 18.94 -2.40
C ALA A 21 -3.93 17.73 -2.56
N ILE A 22 -4.71 17.66 -3.63
CA ILE A 22 -5.58 16.52 -3.94
C ILE A 22 -4.73 15.26 -4.19
N TYR A 23 -3.67 15.38 -4.97
CA TYR A 23 -2.79 14.27 -5.29
C TYR A 23 -2.14 13.66 -4.05
N TYR A 24 -1.48 14.47 -3.22
CA TYR A 24 -0.84 13.98 -2.00
C TYR A 24 -1.85 13.61 -0.91
N GLY A 25 -2.95 14.31 -0.83
CA GLY A 25 -4.04 14.01 0.11
C GLY A 25 -4.68 12.67 -0.15
N SER A 26 -4.81 12.25 -1.41
CA SER A 26 -5.36 10.94 -1.75
C SER A 26 -4.48 9.80 -1.24
N PHE A 27 -3.16 9.92 -1.31
CA PHE A 27 -2.24 8.92 -0.73
C PHE A 27 -2.31 8.87 0.79
N TYR A 28 -2.53 10.01 1.45
CA TYR A 28 -2.72 10.05 2.90
C TYR A 28 -4.01 9.34 3.33
N ILE A 29 -5.08 9.51 2.55
CA ILE A 29 -6.40 8.91 2.84
C ILE A 29 -6.41 7.42 2.52
N MET A 30 -5.77 7.00 1.44
CA MET A 30 -5.77 5.61 1.00
C MET A 30 -5.05 4.71 2.02
N PRO A 31 -5.65 3.57 2.38
CA PRO A 31 -4.98 2.58 3.21
C PRO A 31 -3.81 1.95 2.46
N SER A 32 -2.83 1.47 3.20
CA SER A 32 -1.66 0.83 2.63
C SER A 32 -1.23 -0.39 3.42
N VAL A 33 -0.58 -1.32 2.72
CA VAL A 33 0.06 -2.50 3.32
C VAL A 33 1.54 -2.45 2.99
N THR A 34 2.36 -2.60 4.03
CA THR A 34 3.81 -2.71 3.89
C THR A 34 4.24 -4.14 4.23
N VAL A 35 4.98 -4.75 3.34
CA VAL A 35 5.55 -6.09 3.55
C VAL A 35 7.04 -5.94 3.78
N ILE A 36 7.53 -6.51 4.88
CA ILE A 36 8.93 -6.42 5.31
C ILE A 36 9.52 -7.84 5.30
N ASN A 37 10.59 -8.03 4.54
CA ASN A 37 11.23 -9.33 4.43
C ASN A 37 12.39 -9.47 5.43
N HIS A 38 12.11 -10.07 6.58
CA HIS A 38 13.11 -10.45 7.58
C HIS A 38 13.30 -11.97 7.64
N SER A 39 12.97 -12.69 6.56
CA SER A 39 13.04 -14.15 6.52
C SER A 39 14.46 -14.69 6.33
N GLY A 40 15.42 -13.85 5.96
CA GLY A 40 16.77 -14.26 5.65
C GLY A 40 16.97 -14.82 4.24
N ALA A 41 15.92 -14.82 3.42
CA ALA A 41 15.94 -15.27 2.03
C ALA A 41 15.08 -14.36 1.17
N LYS A 42 15.40 -14.30 -0.13
CA LYS A 42 14.57 -13.55 -1.08
C LYS A 42 13.19 -14.19 -1.21
N ILE A 43 12.16 -13.37 -1.21
CA ILE A 43 10.79 -13.78 -1.53
C ILE A 43 10.56 -13.51 -3.01
N ASN A 44 10.22 -14.54 -3.76
CA ASN A 44 10.10 -14.43 -5.23
C ASN A 44 8.80 -13.73 -5.65
N LEU A 45 7.71 -13.99 -4.92
CA LEU A 45 6.42 -13.39 -5.23
C LEU A 45 5.62 -13.26 -3.94
N PHE A 46 5.09 -12.09 -3.67
CA PHE A 46 4.20 -11.84 -2.54
C PHE A 46 2.93 -11.18 -3.04
N GLU A 47 1.79 -11.79 -2.73
CA GLU A 47 0.48 -11.28 -3.11
C GLU A 47 -0.45 -11.23 -1.91
N ILE A 48 -1.32 -10.23 -1.88
CA ILE A 48 -2.39 -10.11 -0.89
C ILE A 48 -3.71 -9.98 -1.63
N SER A 49 -4.65 -10.86 -1.30
CA SER A 49 -6.01 -10.81 -1.81
C SER A 49 -6.90 -10.06 -0.84
N LEU A 50 -7.61 -9.08 -1.34
CA LEU A 50 -8.63 -8.31 -0.62
C LEU A 50 -10.00 -8.65 -1.21
N PRO A 51 -11.11 -8.33 -0.51
CA PRO A 51 -12.44 -8.62 -1.03
C PRO A 51 -12.71 -8.06 -2.43
N ASN A 52 -12.21 -6.86 -2.74
CA ASN A 52 -12.45 -6.21 -4.02
C ASN A 52 -11.18 -5.86 -4.79
N SER A 53 -10.01 -6.32 -4.33
CA SER A 53 -8.73 -5.98 -4.95
C SER A 53 -7.73 -7.11 -4.75
N ASN A 54 -6.66 -7.06 -5.54
CA ASN A 54 -5.52 -7.95 -5.37
C ASN A 54 -4.26 -7.12 -5.45
N LEU A 55 -3.37 -7.28 -4.45
CA LEU A 55 -2.11 -6.54 -4.37
C LEU A 55 -0.95 -7.46 -4.73
N ASP A 56 -0.22 -7.12 -5.77
CA ASP A 56 0.97 -7.83 -6.21
C ASP A 56 2.20 -7.02 -5.83
N PHE A 57 2.95 -7.51 -4.82
CA PHE A 57 4.18 -6.87 -4.36
C PHE A 57 5.41 -7.29 -5.17
N GLY A 58 5.27 -8.32 -6.00
CA GLY A 58 6.40 -8.88 -6.74
C GLY A 58 7.43 -9.53 -5.83
N SER A 59 8.69 -9.47 -6.22
CA SER A 59 9.78 -10.02 -5.41
C SER A 59 10.24 -9.01 -4.36
N ILE A 60 10.63 -9.51 -3.19
CA ILE A 60 11.14 -8.68 -2.08
C ILE A 60 12.49 -9.24 -1.65
N GLU A 61 13.54 -8.46 -1.81
CA GLU A 61 14.90 -8.84 -1.43
C GLU A 61 15.05 -8.93 0.09
N ILE A 62 16.09 -9.61 0.54
CA ILE A 62 16.42 -9.77 1.97
C ILE A 62 16.55 -8.40 2.63
N GLY A 63 15.85 -8.20 3.73
CA GLY A 63 15.90 -6.96 4.51
C GLY A 63 15.19 -5.76 3.86
N HIS A 64 14.60 -5.95 2.69
CA HIS A 64 13.86 -4.89 2.01
C HIS A 64 12.38 -4.92 2.37
N ASN A 65 11.69 -3.82 2.05
CA ASN A 65 10.25 -3.72 2.21
C ASN A 65 9.62 -3.14 0.96
N ASN A 66 8.31 -3.32 0.84
CA ASN A 66 7.53 -2.74 -0.23
C ASN A 66 6.16 -2.33 0.31
N THR A 67 5.66 -1.20 -0.15
CA THR A 67 4.38 -0.65 0.30
C THR A 67 3.47 -0.42 -0.89
N LEU A 68 2.24 -0.91 -0.80
CA LEU A 68 1.21 -0.66 -1.79
C LEU A 68 -0.02 -0.06 -1.13
N HIS A 69 -0.63 0.90 -1.81
CA HIS A 69 -1.91 1.47 -1.43
C HIS A 69 -3.04 0.71 -2.13
N TYR A 70 -4.20 0.63 -1.49
CA TYR A 70 -5.36 -0.02 -2.07
C TYR A 70 -6.60 0.85 -1.94
N SER A 71 -7.64 0.52 -2.71
CA SER A 71 -8.88 1.28 -2.73
C SER A 71 -9.61 1.19 -1.41
N LEU A 72 -10.19 2.31 -0.97
CA LEU A 72 -11.09 2.36 0.19
C LEU A 72 -12.35 1.52 0.00
N SER A 73 -12.73 1.25 -1.25
CA SER A 73 -13.97 0.54 -1.59
C SER A 73 -13.75 -0.97 -1.46
N GLN A 74 -13.66 -1.45 -0.23
CA GLN A 74 -13.54 -2.86 0.10
C GLN A 74 -14.77 -3.34 0.86
N ALA A 75 -15.17 -4.59 0.67
CA ALA A 75 -16.12 -5.24 1.55
C ALA A 75 -15.41 -5.69 2.83
N ASP A 76 -16.19 -6.01 3.87
CA ASP A 76 -15.61 -6.54 5.09
C ASP A 76 -14.96 -7.89 4.83
N GLY A 77 -13.78 -8.13 5.37
CA GLY A 77 -13.04 -9.35 5.15
C GLY A 77 -11.71 -9.39 5.88
N VAL A 78 -10.82 -10.22 5.37
CA VAL A 78 -9.47 -10.38 5.92
C VAL A 78 -8.44 -10.20 4.80
N TYR A 79 -7.20 -9.88 5.20
CA TYR A 79 -6.07 -9.87 4.29
C TYR A 79 -5.60 -11.30 4.10
N LYS A 80 -5.70 -11.83 2.88
CA LYS A 80 -5.22 -13.17 2.55
C LYS A 80 -3.91 -13.05 1.82
N TYR A 81 -2.81 -13.47 2.45
CA TYR A 81 -1.49 -13.41 1.83
C TYR A 81 -1.11 -14.75 1.23
N ARG A 82 -0.32 -14.70 0.17
CA ARG A 82 0.32 -15.85 -0.45
C ARG A 82 1.69 -15.43 -0.95
N PHE A 83 2.71 -16.22 -0.66
CA PHE A 83 4.04 -15.95 -1.16
C PHE A 83 4.81 -17.25 -1.43
N THR A 84 5.81 -17.14 -2.32
CA THR A 84 6.70 -18.24 -2.64
C THR A 84 8.07 -17.93 -2.04
N ALA A 85 8.51 -18.80 -1.14
CA ALA A 85 9.80 -18.67 -0.49
C ALA A 85 10.93 -19.21 -1.38
N HIS A 86 12.19 -19.05 -0.93
CA HIS A 86 13.39 -19.44 -1.67
C HIS A 86 13.40 -20.92 -2.09
N ASP A 87 12.84 -21.80 -1.29
CA ASP A 87 12.75 -23.24 -1.55
C ASP A 87 11.58 -23.62 -2.45
N ARG A 88 10.93 -22.65 -3.07
CA ARG A 88 9.75 -22.79 -3.94
C ARG A 88 8.52 -23.34 -3.24
N VAL A 89 8.49 -23.34 -1.91
CA VAL A 89 7.31 -23.67 -1.15
C VAL A 89 6.38 -22.47 -1.12
N SER A 90 5.13 -22.67 -1.52
CA SER A 90 4.11 -21.63 -1.40
C SER A 90 3.50 -21.65 -0.02
N LEU A 91 3.50 -20.49 0.63
CA LEU A 91 2.88 -20.30 1.93
C LEU A 91 1.71 -19.33 1.79
N ASN A 92 0.63 -19.61 2.50
CA ASN A 92 -0.54 -18.76 2.53
C ASN A 92 -1.13 -18.67 3.92
N GLY A 93 -1.90 -17.62 4.17
CA GLY A 93 -2.53 -17.40 5.44
C GLY A 93 -3.40 -16.15 5.42
N GLU A 94 -3.89 -15.80 6.59
CA GLU A 94 -4.75 -14.64 6.77
C GLU A 94 -4.15 -13.70 7.80
N CYS A 95 -4.28 -12.39 7.56
CA CYS A 95 -3.75 -11.33 8.41
C CYS A 95 -4.82 -10.29 8.64
N GLY A 96 -5.19 -10.06 9.90
CA GLY A 96 -6.03 -8.94 10.28
C GLY A 96 -7.35 -8.82 9.53
N TYR A 97 -8.14 -7.85 9.95
CA TYR A 97 -9.45 -7.58 9.34
C TYR A 97 -9.42 -6.25 8.60
N LEU A 98 -10.22 -6.17 7.53
CA LEU A 98 -10.48 -4.90 6.87
C LEU A 98 -12.00 -4.69 6.75
N THR A 99 -12.38 -3.42 6.74
CA THR A 99 -13.77 -3.00 6.53
C THR A 99 -13.82 -1.94 5.44
N GLN A 100 -15.02 -1.59 5.00
CA GLN A 100 -15.21 -0.58 3.99
C GLN A 100 -14.78 0.80 4.53
N ASN A 101 -14.13 1.59 3.68
CA ASN A 101 -13.78 3.00 3.95
C ASN A 101 -12.88 3.23 5.17
N GLU A 102 -11.89 2.39 5.38
CA GLU A 102 -10.89 2.60 6.43
C GLU A 102 -9.85 3.64 5.99
N ILE A 103 -10.08 4.88 6.37
CA ILE A 103 -9.22 6.01 5.99
C ILE A 103 -7.88 5.92 6.73
N ASN A 104 -6.79 6.10 5.97
CA ASN A 104 -5.43 6.16 6.49
C ASN A 104 -4.99 4.93 7.31
N LYS A 105 -5.54 3.77 7.01
CA LYS A 105 -5.13 2.52 7.66
C LYS A 105 -3.74 2.12 7.17
N ARG A 106 -2.87 1.75 8.10
CA ARG A 106 -1.50 1.28 7.81
C ARG A 106 -1.32 -0.10 8.41
N VAL A 107 -1.05 -1.07 7.56
CA VAL A 107 -0.85 -2.47 7.96
C VAL A 107 0.58 -2.84 7.62
N SER A 108 1.26 -3.48 8.56
CA SER A 108 2.61 -4.01 8.36
C SER A 108 2.60 -5.52 8.49
N ILE A 109 3.17 -6.20 7.50
CA ILE A 109 3.34 -7.64 7.51
C ILE A 109 4.84 -7.92 7.50
N THR A 110 5.35 -8.49 8.58
CA THR A 110 6.75 -8.84 8.70
C THR A 110 6.91 -10.34 8.55
N ILE A 111 7.74 -10.75 7.59
CA ILE A 111 8.02 -12.16 7.33
C ILE A 111 9.34 -12.52 8.01
N THR A 112 9.28 -13.40 8.99
CA THR A 112 10.45 -13.93 9.71
C THR A 112 10.72 -15.35 9.23
N PRO A 113 11.87 -15.96 9.60
CA PRO A 113 12.14 -17.34 9.19
C PRO A 113 11.12 -18.37 9.69
N ASN A 114 10.42 -18.05 10.79
CA ASN A 114 9.57 -19.01 11.47
C ASN A 114 8.07 -18.66 11.40
N GLU A 115 7.74 -17.40 11.10
CA GLU A 115 6.34 -16.96 11.14
C GLU A 115 6.10 -15.71 10.30
N VAL A 116 4.84 -15.36 10.14
CA VAL A 116 4.40 -14.11 9.53
C VAL A 116 3.70 -13.30 10.62
N VAL A 117 4.21 -12.11 10.90
CA VAL A 117 3.69 -11.20 11.94
C VAL A 117 2.92 -10.09 11.26
N CYS A 118 1.67 -9.90 11.67
CA CYS A 118 0.77 -8.89 11.12
C CYS A 118 0.42 -7.86 12.20
N ASP A 119 0.65 -6.59 11.88
CA ASP A 119 0.35 -5.46 12.78
C ASP A 119 -0.71 -4.53 12.19
#